data_444e11e7ae1bd84c59628baf0a471d45
#
_entry.id   444e11e7ae1bd84c59628baf0a471d45
#
_cell.length_a   1.000
_cell.length_b   1.000
_cell.length_c   1.000
_cell.angle_alpha   90.00
_cell.angle_beta   90.00
_cell.angle_gamma   90.00
#
_symmetry.space_group_name_H-M   'P 1'
#
loop_
_entity.id
_entity.type
_entity.pdbx_description
1 polymer ?
#
loop_
_entity_poly.entity_id
_entity_poly.type
_entity_poly.pdbx_seq_one_letter_code
_entity_poly.pdbx_strand_id
1 'polypeptide(L)'
;MLERLGKKTAFIGKVGKDMFGNQLKSAVEEVGIDTRNLILDEKYHTTLAFVHTYPDGDRDFSFYRDPGADMMLTKEEVRKELIESSRIFHFGTLSSTHEGVREATRHAIELAKEAGCIITFDPNLRPPLWKSLDDAKAEIEYGMSKCDVLKISDNEVEFMCGTTDYDKGAAMIQEKYNIPLILITLGKDGSRAYYKNMRVEAAPFLQENTIETTGAGDTFCASTLNYVLDHGLNDLTEENLKELLTFANAAASLITTRKGALRVMPTRDEVEAFIESRK
;
A
#
# COMPACT_ATOMS: atom_id res chain seq x y z
N MET A 1 8.91 -1.74 5.08
CA MET A 1 8.63 -1.10 6.39
C MET A 1 8.26 -2.11 7.47
N LEU A 2 7.29 -2.99 7.29
CA LEU A 2 6.89 -3.97 8.33
C LEU A 2 8.05 -4.80 8.88
N GLU A 3 8.97 -5.30 8.04
CA GLU A 3 10.20 -5.98 8.48
C GLU A 3 11.07 -5.09 9.38
N ARG A 4 11.19 -3.79 9.05
CA ARG A 4 11.90 -2.81 9.89
C ARG A 4 11.24 -2.58 11.25
N LEU A 5 9.95 -2.88 11.34
CA LEU A 5 9.15 -2.81 12.58
C LEU A 5 9.06 -4.18 13.30
N GLY A 6 9.84 -5.18 12.86
CA GLY A 6 9.94 -6.48 13.51
C GLY A 6 8.80 -7.46 13.17
N LYS A 7 8.03 -7.20 12.11
CA LYS A 7 6.98 -8.11 11.65
C LYS A 7 7.51 -9.01 10.53
N LYS A 8 7.10 -10.28 10.52
CA LYS A 8 7.38 -11.20 9.41
C LYS A 8 6.46 -10.89 8.25
N THR A 9 7.03 -10.75 7.06
CA THR A 9 6.27 -10.46 5.84
C THR A 9 6.60 -11.44 4.73
N ALA A 10 5.67 -11.61 3.80
CA ALA A 10 5.85 -12.41 2.60
C ALA A 10 5.29 -11.66 1.40
N PHE A 11 5.85 -11.94 0.23
CA PHE A 11 5.41 -11.32 -1.02
C PHE A 11 4.88 -12.37 -1.99
N ILE A 12 3.68 -12.14 -2.51
CA ILE A 12 3.06 -12.92 -3.57
C ILE A 12 3.15 -12.10 -4.86
N GLY A 13 3.80 -12.66 -5.87
CA GLY A 13 3.96 -11.96 -7.14
C GLY A 13 4.81 -12.72 -8.14
N LYS A 14 5.06 -12.09 -9.29
CA LYS A 14 5.82 -12.68 -10.37
C LYS A 14 6.71 -11.64 -11.03
N VAL A 15 7.94 -12.00 -11.34
CA VAL A 15 8.91 -11.21 -12.11
C VAL A 15 9.54 -12.10 -13.17
N GLY A 16 10.16 -11.52 -14.20
CA GLY A 16 10.85 -12.30 -15.22
C GLY A 16 12.09 -13.02 -14.67
N LYS A 17 12.42 -14.17 -15.24
CA LYS A 17 13.72 -14.84 -15.02
C LYS A 17 14.81 -14.13 -15.82
N ASP A 18 15.01 -12.87 -15.54
CA ASP A 18 15.97 -11.99 -16.18
C ASP A 18 16.84 -11.27 -15.11
N MET A 19 17.74 -10.42 -15.56
CA MET A 19 18.64 -9.68 -14.67
C MET A 19 17.85 -8.83 -13.66
N PHE A 20 16.79 -8.16 -14.09
CA PHE A 20 15.99 -7.27 -13.24
C PHE A 20 15.17 -8.07 -12.23
N GLY A 21 14.52 -9.17 -12.66
CA GLY A 21 13.76 -10.03 -11.75
C GLY A 21 14.63 -10.68 -10.68
N ASN A 22 15.82 -11.14 -11.05
CA ASN A 22 16.80 -11.67 -10.09
C ASN A 22 17.24 -10.60 -9.09
N GLN A 23 17.51 -9.37 -9.55
CA GLN A 23 17.86 -8.25 -8.66
C GLN A 23 16.73 -7.87 -7.72
N LEU A 24 15.49 -7.83 -8.22
CA LEU A 24 14.31 -7.54 -7.38
C LEU A 24 14.12 -8.62 -6.32
N LYS A 25 14.19 -9.89 -6.69
CA LYS A 25 14.08 -11.00 -5.75
C LYS A 25 15.15 -10.91 -4.66
N SER A 26 16.41 -10.72 -5.06
CA SER A 26 17.51 -10.57 -4.09
C SER A 26 17.31 -9.37 -3.17
N ALA A 27 16.81 -8.23 -3.69
CA ALA A 27 16.55 -7.05 -2.89
C ALA A 27 15.42 -7.26 -1.85
N VAL A 28 14.40 -8.03 -2.21
CA VAL A 28 13.30 -8.40 -1.32
C VAL A 28 13.80 -9.36 -0.23
N GLU A 29 14.62 -10.35 -0.58
CA GLU A 29 15.25 -11.29 0.35
C GLU A 29 16.22 -10.59 1.31
N GLU A 30 17.02 -9.64 0.81
CA GLU A 30 17.99 -8.86 1.60
C GLU A 30 17.34 -8.11 2.77
N VAL A 31 16.11 -7.63 2.58
CA VAL A 31 15.36 -6.92 3.63
C VAL A 31 14.51 -7.83 4.51
N GLY A 32 14.60 -9.15 4.35
CA GLY A 32 13.98 -10.14 5.21
C GLY A 32 12.60 -10.64 4.76
N ILE A 33 12.07 -10.16 3.63
CA ILE A 33 10.74 -10.55 3.13
C ILE A 33 10.81 -11.96 2.54
N ASP A 34 9.87 -12.81 2.93
CA ASP A 34 9.75 -14.18 2.40
C ASP A 34 9.35 -14.17 0.93
N THR A 35 10.19 -14.75 0.08
CA THR A 35 10.01 -14.79 -1.39
C THR A 35 9.53 -16.15 -1.90
N ARG A 36 9.05 -17.07 -1.04
CA ARG A 36 8.60 -18.39 -1.46
C ARG A 36 7.48 -18.36 -2.51
N ASN A 37 6.73 -17.23 -2.57
CA ASN A 37 5.71 -17.00 -3.59
C ASN A 37 6.06 -15.84 -4.54
N LEU A 38 7.32 -15.46 -4.64
CA LEU A 38 7.84 -14.59 -5.70
C LEU A 38 8.40 -15.48 -6.84
N ILE A 39 7.63 -15.59 -7.91
CA ILE A 39 7.89 -16.51 -9.02
C ILE A 39 8.78 -15.83 -10.05
N LEU A 40 9.76 -16.57 -10.58
CA LEU A 40 10.57 -16.18 -11.73
C LEU A 40 9.96 -16.80 -13.00
N ASP A 41 9.39 -15.99 -13.87
CA ASP A 41 8.77 -16.41 -15.12
C ASP A 41 9.81 -16.57 -16.23
N GLU A 42 9.81 -17.70 -16.94
CA GLU A 42 10.77 -17.98 -18.02
C GLU A 42 10.36 -17.35 -19.36
N LYS A 43 9.10 -16.98 -19.51
CA LYS A 43 8.52 -16.51 -20.77
C LYS A 43 8.37 -14.98 -20.83
N TYR A 44 7.96 -14.38 -19.72
CA TYR A 44 7.66 -12.95 -19.66
C TYR A 44 8.74 -12.20 -18.90
N HIS A 45 9.09 -11.02 -19.42
CA HIS A 45 10.11 -10.18 -18.81
C HIS A 45 9.59 -9.40 -17.59
N THR A 46 10.52 -9.02 -16.75
CA THR A 46 10.23 -8.10 -15.62
C THR A 46 9.72 -6.78 -16.16
N THR A 47 8.62 -6.28 -15.61
CA THR A 47 8.12 -4.93 -15.88
C THR A 47 9.17 -3.88 -15.52
N LEU A 48 9.38 -2.92 -16.42
CA LEU A 48 10.24 -1.77 -16.16
C LEU A 48 9.40 -0.49 -16.12
N ALA A 49 9.67 0.35 -15.13
CA ALA A 49 9.12 1.69 -15.04
C ALA A 49 10.27 2.71 -15.11
N PHE A 50 10.26 3.52 -16.14
CA PHE A 50 11.21 4.63 -16.31
C PHE A 50 10.56 5.89 -15.74
N VAL A 51 11.28 6.58 -14.87
CA VAL A 51 10.83 7.83 -14.26
C VAL A 51 11.62 8.97 -14.87
N HIS A 52 10.93 9.89 -15.51
CA HIS A 52 11.48 11.16 -15.95
C HIS A 52 11.12 12.24 -14.92
N THR A 53 12.13 12.92 -14.39
CA THR A 53 11.93 14.03 -13.45
C THR A 53 12.17 15.34 -14.20
N TYR A 54 11.18 16.23 -14.19
CA TYR A 54 11.26 17.55 -14.77
C TYR A 54 11.98 18.55 -13.84
N PRO A 55 12.50 19.68 -14.38
CA PRO A 55 13.20 20.69 -13.57
C PRO A 55 12.35 21.35 -12.48
N ASP A 56 11.03 21.35 -12.63
CA ASP A 56 10.06 21.85 -11.65
C ASP A 56 9.73 20.83 -10.54
N GLY A 57 10.33 19.61 -10.63
CA GLY A 57 10.12 18.53 -9.67
C GLY A 57 8.96 17.60 -10.00
N ASP A 58 8.23 17.87 -11.10
CA ASP A 58 7.20 16.96 -11.60
C ASP A 58 7.82 15.69 -12.23
N ARG A 59 7.02 14.64 -12.37
CA ARG A 59 7.47 13.32 -12.81
C ARG A 59 6.53 12.74 -13.84
N ASP A 60 7.13 12.14 -14.86
CA ASP A 60 6.42 11.32 -15.83
C ASP A 60 6.94 9.88 -15.80
N PHE A 61 6.06 8.93 -16.11
CA PHE A 61 6.34 7.50 -16.04
C PHE A 61 6.10 6.84 -17.40
N SER A 62 7.10 6.10 -17.85
CA SER A 62 6.98 5.21 -19.01
C SER A 62 7.08 3.76 -18.54
N PHE A 63 6.04 2.97 -18.82
CA PHE A 63 5.97 1.56 -18.41
C PHE A 63 6.22 0.64 -19.60
N TYR A 64 7.15 -0.30 -19.43
CA TYR A 64 7.36 -1.42 -20.35
C TYR A 64 6.75 -2.67 -19.70
N ARG A 65 5.45 -2.86 -19.95
CA ARG A 65 4.56 -3.83 -19.28
C ARG A 65 3.50 -4.37 -20.25
N ASP A 66 3.91 -4.90 -21.44
CA ASP A 66 2.97 -5.35 -22.47
C ASP A 66 3.36 -6.73 -23.05
N PRO A 67 3.02 -7.84 -22.38
CA PRO A 67 2.75 -7.95 -20.94
C PRO A 67 4.04 -8.07 -20.12
N GLY A 68 4.04 -7.55 -18.90
CA GLY A 68 5.06 -7.85 -17.91
C GLY A 68 4.77 -9.16 -17.16
N ALA A 69 5.79 -9.78 -16.58
CA ALA A 69 5.64 -11.03 -15.82
C ALA A 69 4.66 -10.89 -14.64
N ASP A 70 4.60 -9.72 -14.00
CA ASP A 70 3.68 -9.42 -12.90
C ASP A 70 2.20 -9.52 -13.28
N MET A 71 1.86 -9.32 -14.57
CA MET A 71 0.51 -9.47 -15.09
C MET A 71 0.11 -10.93 -15.30
N MET A 72 1.07 -11.86 -15.28
CA MET A 72 0.91 -13.25 -15.66
C MET A 72 0.88 -14.21 -14.46
N LEU A 73 0.74 -13.69 -13.25
CA LEU A 73 0.48 -14.51 -12.07
C LEU A 73 -0.89 -15.20 -12.21
N THR A 74 -0.94 -16.51 -11.99
CA THR A 74 -2.18 -17.28 -12.03
C THR A 74 -2.64 -17.68 -10.62
N LYS A 75 -3.92 -18.07 -10.49
CA LYS A 75 -4.48 -18.50 -9.20
C LYS A 75 -3.84 -19.79 -8.68
N GLU A 76 -3.40 -20.67 -9.57
CA GLU A 76 -2.71 -21.93 -9.23
C GLU A 76 -1.31 -21.70 -8.66
N GLU A 77 -0.72 -20.53 -8.92
CA GLU A 77 0.58 -20.13 -8.42
C GLU A 77 0.51 -19.45 -7.04
N VAL A 78 -0.69 -19.11 -6.57
CA VAL A 78 -0.90 -18.55 -5.23
C VAL A 78 -0.77 -19.64 -4.18
N ARG A 79 0.20 -19.51 -3.27
CA ARG A 79 0.44 -20.47 -2.19
C ARG A 79 -0.52 -20.24 -1.03
N LYS A 80 -1.52 -21.10 -0.93
CA LYS A 80 -2.55 -21.06 0.11
C LYS A 80 -1.95 -21.07 1.53
N GLU A 81 -0.96 -21.92 1.78
CA GLU A 81 -0.35 -22.08 3.11
C GLU A 81 0.31 -20.80 3.62
N LEU A 82 0.82 -19.97 2.69
CA LEU A 82 1.41 -18.67 3.02
C LEU A 82 0.34 -17.69 3.52
N ILE A 83 -0.81 -17.68 2.86
CA ILE A 83 -1.95 -16.84 3.22
C ILE A 83 -2.55 -17.32 4.55
N GLU A 84 -2.80 -18.63 4.71
CA GLU A 84 -3.37 -19.23 5.92
C GLU A 84 -2.52 -19.00 7.18
N SER A 85 -1.20 -18.82 7.02
CA SER A 85 -0.29 -18.50 8.11
C SER A 85 -0.21 -17.01 8.44
N SER A 86 -0.91 -16.16 7.69
CA SER A 86 -0.84 -14.70 7.81
C SER A 86 -1.99 -14.14 8.66
N ARG A 87 -1.76 -13.01 9.32
CA ARG A 87 -2.79 -12.27 10.06
C ARG A 87 -3.41 -11.15 9.23
N ILE A 88 -2.65 -10.59 8.29
CA ILE A 88 -3.09 -9.55 7.36
C ILE A 88 -2.79 -10.01 5.94
N PHE A 89 -3.74 -9.80 5.05
CA PHE A 89 -3.55 -9.86 3.61
C PHE A 89 -3.71 -8.45 3.03
N HIS A 90 -2.65 -7.94 2.39
CA HIS A 90 -2.63 -6.60 1.79
C HIS A 90 -2.56 -6.67 0.28
N PHE A 91 -3.35 -5.85 -0.41
CA PHE A 91 -3.32 -5.75 -1.86
C PHE A 91 -3.63 -4.32 -2.34
N GLY A 92 -3.32 -4.08 -3.61
CA GLY A 92 -3.63 -2.83 -4.31
C GLY A 92 -4.12 -3.11 -5.72
N THR A 93 -4.39 -2.05 -6.50
CA THR A 93 -5.03 -2.20 -7.82
C THR A 93 -4.09 -2.61 -8.94
N LEU A 94 -2.78 -2.48 -8.79
CA LEU A 94 -1.82 -2.88 -9.84
C LEU A 94 -1.92 -4.36 -10.20
N SER A 95 -2.30 -5.20 -9.24
CA SER A 95 -2.57 -6.63 -9.45
C SER A 95 -3.98 -6.92 -10.00
N SER A 96 -4.72 -5.89 -10.45
CA SER A 96 -6.04 -6.02 -11.07
C SER A 96 -6.08 -5.46 -12.50
N THR A 97 -4.97 -4.95 -13.02
CA THR A 97 -4.88 -4.31 -14.34
C THR A 97 -4.97 -5.27 -15.52
N HIS A 98 -4.79 -6.59 -15.29
CA HIS A 98 -4.86 -7.63 -16.29
C HIS A 98 -5.65 -8.82 -15.76
N GLU A 99 -6.37 -9.53 -16.64
CA GLU A 99 -7.32 -10.59 -16.27
C GLU A 99 -6.68 -11.71 -15.43
N GLY A 100 -5.52 -12.23 -15.85
CA GLY A 100 -4.83 -13.33 -15.15
C GLY A 100 -4.48 -12.99 -13.71
N VAL A 101 -3.74 -11.89 -13.51
CA VAL A 101 -3.33 -11.45 -12.16
C VAL A 101 -4.52 -10.98 -11.32
N ARG A 102 -5.59 -10.47 -11.96
CA ARG A 102 -6.85 -10.12 -11.30
C ARG A 102 -7.53 -11.36 -10.70
N GLU A 103 -7.62 -12.45 -11.46
CA GLU A 103 -8.14 -13.71 -10.96
C GLU A 103 -7.31 -14.27 -9.81
N ALA A 104 -5.98 -14.23 -9.91
CA ALA A 104 -5.06 -14.63 -8.86
C ALA A 104 -5.26 -13.80 -7.58
N THR A 105 -5.39 -12.48 -7.73
CA THR A 105 -5.63 -11.56 -6.60
C THR A 105 -6.97 -11.84 -5.92
N ARG A 106 -8.04 -12.02 -6.71
CA ARG A 106 -9.38 -12.35 -6.17
C ARG A 106 -9.37 -13.69 -5.45
N HIS A 107 -8.70 -14.69 -6.01
CA HIS A 107 -8.53 -16.00 -5.35
C HIS A 107 -7.77 -15.85 -4.02
N ALA A 108 -6.68 -15.08 -4.00
CA ALA A 108 -5.91 -14.82 -2.78
C ALA A 108 -6.74 -14.11 -1.69
N ILE A 109 -7.59 -13.15 -2.08
CA ILE A 109 -8.51 -12.46 -1.17
C ILE A 109 -9.52 -13.45 -0.55
N GLU A 110 -10.11 -14.35 -1.34
CA GLU A 110 -11.05 -15.34 -0.81
C GLU A 110 -10.34 -16.32 0.15
N LEU A 111 -9.14 -16.81 -0.19
CA LEU A 111 -8.33 -17.62 0.72
C LEU A 111 -8.02 -16.90 2.04
N ALA A 112 -7.68 -15.61 1.96
CA ALA A 112 -7.39 -14.80 3.13
C ALA A 112 -8.63 -14.60 4.02
N LYS A 113 -9.80 -14.41 3.43
CA LYS A 113 -11.07 -14.33 4.16
C LYS A 113 -11.42 -15.65 4.84
N GLU A 114 -11.28 -16.77 4.14
CA GLU A 114 -11.50 -18.11 4.69
C GLU A 114 -10.56 -18.39 5.88
N ALA A 115 -9.32 -17.90 5.81
CA ALA A 115 -8.33 -18.01 6.88
C ALA A 115 -8.55 -17.03 8.05
N GLY A 116 -9.50 -16.09 7.94
CA GLY A 116 -9.77 -15.08 8.97
C GLY A 116 -8.72 -13.97 9.03
N CYS A 117 -7.99 -13.73 7.95
CA CYS A 117 -7.07 -12.60 7.85
C CYS A 117 -7.82 -11.27 7.83
N ILE A 118 -7.22 -10.23 8.41
CA ILE A 118 -7.63 -8.84 8.19
C ILE A 118 -7.25 -8.48 6.75
N ILE A 119 -8.22 -8.05 5.95
CA ILE A 119 -8.00 -7.65 4.57
C ILE A 119 -7.71 -6.15 4.52
N THR A 120 -6.59 -5.78 3.91
CA THR A 120 -6.20 -4.36 3.82
C THR A 120 -5.98 -3.95 2.37
N PHE A 121 -6.41 -2.75 2.03
CA PHE A 121 -6.42 -2.28 0.65
C PHE A 121 -5.86 -0.85 0.54
N ASP A 122 -4.95 -0.66 -0.41
CA ASP A 122 -4.50 0.65 -0.89
C ASP A 122 -4.72 0.68 -2.41
N PRO A 123 -5.67 1.47 -2.94
CA PRO A 123 -5.89 1.56 -4.38
C PRO A 123 -4.61 1.82 -5.15
N ASN A 124 -3.80 2.74 -4.68
CA ASN A 124 -2.52 3.13 -5.27
C ASN A 124 -2.64 3.31 -6.79
N LEU A 125 -3.66 4.08 -7.20
CA LEU A 125 -4.07 4.26 -8.60
C LEU A 125 -2.93 4.80 -9.46
N ARG A 126 -2.71 4.13 -10.58
CA ARG A 126 -1.79 4.55 -11.65
C ARG A 126 -2.54 4.61 -12.96
N PRO A 127 -3.17 5.75 -13.30
CA PRO A 127 -4.02 5.89 -14.49
C PRO A 127 -3.41 5.35 -15.78
N PRO A 128 -2.10 5.56 -16.09
CA PRO A 128 -1.50 5.08 -17.33
C PRO A 128 -1.46 3.55 -17.49
N LEU A 129 -1.68 2.78 -16.43
CA LEU A 129 -1.67 1.31 -16.46
C LEU A 129 -3.05 0.70 -16.73
N TRP A 130 -4.08 1.51 -16.85
CA TRP A 130 -5.45 1.07 -17.06
C TRP A 130 -5.90 1.29 -18.50
N LYS A 131 -6.75 0.38 -19.01
CA LYS A 131 -7.39 0.54 -20.32
C LYS A 131 -8.40 1.69 -20.33
N SER A 132 -9.08 1.87 -19.21
CA SER A 132 -9.98 2.99 -18.97
C SER A 132 -10.02 3.34 -17.48
N LEU A 133 -10.41 4.57 -17.16
CA LEU A 133 -10.64 4.99 -15.77
C LEU A 133 -11.88 4.32 -15.15
N ASP A 134 -12.84 3.92 -15.98
CA ASP A 134 -14.02 3.17 -15.51
C ASP A 134 -13.61 1.77 -15.04
N ASP A 135 -12.67 1.08 -15.75
CA ASP A 135 -12.12 -0.19 -15.29
C ASP A 135 -11.37 -0.02 -13.97
N ALA A 136 -10.56 1.04 -13.85
CA ALA A 136 -9.87 1.36 -12.60
C ALA A 136 -10.85 1.56 -11.45
N LYS A 137 -11.91 2.35 -11.69
CA LYS A 137 -12.95 2.63 -10.70
C LYS A 137 -13.65 1.36 -10.24
N ALA A 138 -14.01 0.47 -11.17
CA ALA A 138 -14.66 -0.80 -10.86
C ALA A 138 -13.77 -1.70 -9.98
N GLU A 139 -12.46 -1.76 -10.25
CA GLU A 139 -11.53 -2.56 -9.44
C GLU A 139 -11.25 -1.93 -8.06
N ILE A 140 -11.24 -0.60 -7.96
CA ILE A 140 -11.18 0.10 -6.65
C ILE A 140 -12.45 -0.20 -5.85
N GLU A 141 -13.63 -0.12 -6.46
CA GLU A 141 -14.90 -0.48 -5.81
C GLU A 141 -14.91 -1.93 -5.33
N TYR A 142 -14.38 -2.85 -6.14
CA TYR A 142 -14.22 -4.25 -5.73
C TYR A 142 -13.31 -4.35 -4.49
N GLY A 143 -12.13 -3.71 -4.49
CA GLY A 143 -11.21 -3.71 -3.36
C GLY A 143 -11.84 -3.15 -2.08
N MET A 144 -12.54 -2.03 -2.18
CA MET A 144 -13.30 -1.43 -1.07
C MET A 144 -14.38 -2.36 -0.52
N SER A 145 -15.04 -3.15 -1.38
CA SER A 145 -16.07 -4.12 -0.95
C SER A 145 -15.52 -5.33 -0.20
N LYS A 146 -14.20 -5.50 -0.19
CA LYS A 146 -13.52 -6.68 0.38
C LYS A 146 -12.68 -6.38 1.61
N CYS A 147 -12.29 -5.13 1.83
CA CYS A 147 -11.31 -4.78 2.86
C CYS A 147 -11.93 -4.41 4.21
N ASP A 148 -11.15 -4.64 5.26
CA ASP A 148 -11.40 -4.21 6.64
C ASP A 148 -10.66 -2.92 6.96
N VAL A 149 -9.55 -2.65 6.28
CA VAL A 149 -8.76 -1.43 6.38
C VAL A 149 -8.53 -0.87 4.99
N LEU A 150 -8.97 0.35 4.77
CA LEU A 150 -8.71 1.12 3.56
C LEU A 150 -7.70 2.23 3.87
N LYS A 151 -6.57 2.27 3.16
CA LYS A 151 -5.79 3.49 3.03
C LYS A 151 -6.05 4.06 1.64
N ILE A 152 -6.37 5.34 1.56
CA ILE A 152 -6.68 6.04 0.30
C ILE A 152 -6.09 7.45 0.34
N SER A 153 -5.64 7.97 -0.80
CA SER A 153 -5.15 9.34 -0.91
C SER A 153 -6.28 10.34 -1.18
N ASP A 154 -6.01 11.62 -0.97
CA ASP A 154 -6.88 12.74 -1.32
C ASP A 154 -7.36 12.69 -2.78
N ASN A 155 -6.42 12.55 -3.72
CA ASN A 155 -6.72 12.45 -5.15
C ASN A 155 -7.60 11.22 -5.49
N GLU A 156 -7.40 10.12 -4.80
CA GLU A 156 -8.21 8.91 -4.98
C GLU A 156 -9.62 9.07 -4.39
N VAL A 157 -9.77 9.80 -3.27
CA VAL A 157 -11.09 10.17 -2.75
C VAL A 157 -11.83 11.06 -3.74
N GLU A 158 -11.16 12.07 -4.30
CA GLU A 158 -11.74 12.92 -5.34
C GLU A 158 -12.16 12.10 -6.57
N PHE A 159 -11.31 11.21 -7.04
CA PHE A 159 -11.60 10.31 -8.16
C PHE A 159 -12.81 9.40 -7.92
N MET A 160 -12.92 8.82 -6.71
CA MET A 160 -13.97 7.86 -6.38
C MET A 160 -15.29 8.51 -6.00
N CYS A 161 -15.24 9.64 -5.28
CA CYS A 161 -16.40 10.26 -4.66
C CYS A 161 -16.82 11.59 -5.35
N GLY A 162 -15.99 12.15 -6.22
CA GLY A 162 -16.26 13.42 -6.90
C GLY A 162 -16.30 14.62 -5.95
N THR A 163 -15.59 14.57 -4.83
CA THR A 163 -15.58 15.64 -3.83
C THR A 163 -14.18 15.82 -3.23
N THR A 164 -13.81 17.05 -2.97
CA THR A 164 -12.62 17.45 -2.20
C THR A 164 -12.91 17.64 -0.70
N ASP A 165 -14.16 17.47 -0.29
CA ASP A 165 -14.52 17.33 1.12
C ASP A 165 -14.26 15.87 1.56
N TYR A 166 -13.13 15.65 2.19
CA TYR A 166 -12.67 14.30 2.56
C TYR A 166 -13.52 13.68 3.67
N ASP A 167 -14.16 14.47 4.54
CA ASP A 167 -15.08 13.96 5.55
C ASP A 167 -16.36 13.44 4.87
N LYS A 168 -16.87 14.17 3.88
CA LYS A 168 -17.98 13.71 3.04
C LYS A 168 -17.58 12.48 2.20
N GLY A 169 -16.38 12.48 1.61
CA GLY A 169 -15.88 11.34 0.86
C GLY A 169 -15.76 10.07 1.71
N ALA A 170 -15.20 10.19 2.92
CA ALA A 170 -15.13 9.09 3.88
C ALA A 170 -16.52 8.57 4.27
N ALA A 171 -17.49 9.46 4.51
CA ALA A 171 -18.87 9.08 4.83
C ALA A 171 -19.54 8.32 3.67
N MET A 172 -19.34 8.75 2.43
CA MET A 172 -19.86 8.06 1.23
C MET A 172 -19.27 6.65 1.09
N ILE A 173 -17.95 6.50 1.31
CA ILE A 173 -17.27 5.21 1.28
C ILE A 173 -17.78 4.32 2.42
N GLN A 174 -17.89 4.86 3.63
CA GLN A 174 -18.39 4.14 4.79
C GLN A 174 -19.81 3.64 4.60
N GLU A 175 -20.70 4.49 4.10
CA GLU A 175 -22.10 4.14 3.84
C GLU A 175 -22.25 3.00 2.81
N LYS A 176 -21.41 3.05 1.75
CA LYS A 176 -21.48 2.06 0.65
C LYS A 176 -20.82 0.72 0.99
N TYR A 177 -19.70 0.73 1.70
CA TYR A 177 -18.85 -0.46 1.86
C TYR A 177 -18.71 -0.95 3.30
N ASN A 178 -19.11 -0.15 4.30
CA ASN A 178 -19.03 -0.49 5.73
C ASN A 178 -17.61 -0.92 6.18
N ILE A 179 -16.58 -0.19 5.74
CA ILE A 179 -15.18 -0.51 6.05
C ILE A 179 -14.87 -0.11 7.50
N PRO A 180 -14.38 -1.01 8.36
CA PRO A 180 -14.11 -0.71 9.79
C PRO A 180 -13.15 0.45 10.03
N LEU A 181 -12.06 0.54 9.25
CA LEU A 181 -11.06 1.60 9.39
C LEU A 181 -10.72 2.20 8.03
N ILE A 182 -10.98 3.49 7.86
CA ILE A 182 -10.60 4.27 6.67
C ILE A 182 -9.52 5.28 7.05
N LEU A 183 -8.44 5.31 6.31
CA LEU A 183 -7.31 6.23 6.45
C LEU A 183 -7.17 7.04 5.18
N ILE A 184 -7.24 8.36 5.31
CA ILE A 184 -7.02 9.28 4.17
C ILE A 184 -5.71 10.02 4.37
N THR A 185 -4.79 9.86 3.40
CA THR A 185 -3.53 10.61 3.36
C THR A 185 -3.72 11.89 2.55
N LEU A 186 -3.28 13.03 3.10
CA LEU A 186 -3.47 14.37 2.56
C LEU A 186 -2.13 15.04 2.19
N GLY A 187 -1.11 14.23 1.89
CA GLY A 187 0.22 14.72 1.55
C GLY A 187 0.79 15.67 2.62
N LYS A 188 1.03 16.92 2.24
CA LYS A 188 1.56 17.96 3.13
C LYS A 188 0.58 18.42 4.22
N ASP A 189 -0.68 18.04 4.13
CA ASP A 189 -1.72 18.42 5.09
C ASP A 189 -1.98 17.32 6.13
N GLY A 190 -1.17 16.24 6.12
CA GLY A 190 -1.19 15.19 7.11
C GLY A 190 -2.12 14.02 6.76
N SER A 191 -2.89 13.53 7.72
CA SER A 191 -3.76 12.38 7.51
C SER A 191 -4.97 12.38 8.44
N ARG A 192 -5.99 11.62 8.03
CA ARG A 192 -7.23 11.40 8.81
C ARG A 192 -7.53 9.92 8.93
N ALA A 193 -8.08 9.54 10.08
CA ALA A 193 -8.64 8.21 10.33
C ALA A 193 -10.13 8.33 10.66
N TYR A 194 -10.91 7.41 10.11
CA TYR A 194 -12.34 7.26 10.38
C TYR A 194 -12.57 5.83 10.86
N TYR A 195 -13.08 5.71 12.07
CA TYR A 195 -13.35 4.43 12.72
C TYR A 195 -14.64 4.51 13.54
N LYS A 196 -15.63 3.70 13.21
CA LYS A 196 -16.98 3.83 13.81
C LYS A 196 -17.47 5.29 13.63
N ASN A 197 -17.80 5.97 14.73
CA ASN A 197 -18.25 7.38 14.73
C ASN A 197 -17.11 8.36 15.04
N MET A 198 -15.88 7.89 15.10
CA MET A 198 -14.70 8.73 15.38
C MET A 198 -14.06 9.22 14.09
N ARG A 199 -13.67 10.49 14.11
CA ARG A 199 -12.80 11.14 13.14
C ARG A 199 -11.61 11.74 13.86
N VAL A 200 -10.44 11.25 13.53
CA VAL A 200 -9.18 11.73 14.12
C VAL A 200 -8.28 12.23 13.00
N GLU A 201 -7.58 13.33 13.25
CA GLU A 201 -6.58 13.85 12.31
C GLU A 201 -5.22 14.04 13.00
N ALA A 202 -4.15 13.91 12.22
CA ALA A 202 -2.80 14.19 12.64
C ALA A 202 -2.09 15.09 11.63
N ALA A 203 -1.39 16.08 12.17
CA ALA A 203 -0.60 17.01 11.39
C ALA A 203 0.55 16.30 10.66
N PRO A 204 1.03 16.84 9.54
CA PRO A 204 2.20 16.31 8.84
C PRO A 204 3.48 16.62 9.61
N PHE A 205 4.53 15.85 9.32
CA PHE A 205 5.90 16.17 9.69
C PHE A 205 6.62 16.72 8.44
N LEU A 206 6.61 18.03 8.24
CA LEU A 206 7.21 18.65 7.07
C LEU A 206 8.74 18.60 7.12
N GLN A 207 9.37 18.32 5.97
CA GLN A 207 10.83 18.30 5.79
C GLN A 207 11.26 19.40 4.82
N GLU A 208 12.33 20.12 5.18
CA GLU A 208 12.94 21.11 4.31
C GLU A 208 13.85 20.48 3.24
N ASN A 209 14.32 19.26 3.50
CA ASN A 209 15.27 18.51 2.67
C ASN A 209 14.63 17.28 1.99
N THR A 210 13.40 17.40 1.54
CA THR A 210 12.75 16.35 0.74
C THR A 210 13.55 16.09 -0.54
N ILE A 211 13.94 14.81 -0.74
CA ILE A 211 14.64 14.34 -1.94
C ILE A 211 13.65 13.77 -2.94
N GLU A 212 12.79 12.86 -2.46
CA GLU A 212 11.75 12.23 -3.28
C GLU A 212 10.61 11.73 -2.40
N THR A 213 9.41 11.56 -2.98
CA THR A 213 8.23 11.10 -2.24
C THR A 213 7.90 9.62 -2.47
N THR A 214 8.78 8.90 -3.19
CA THR A 214 8.61 7.47 -3.48
C THR A 214 8.56 6.67 -2.18
N GLY A 215 7.55 5.84 -2.02
CA GLY A 215 7.37 4.99 -0.86
C GLY A 215 6.77 5.67 0.38
N ALA A 216 6.47 6.98 0.36
CA ALA A 216 5.85 7.65 1.51
C ALA A 216 4.47 7.06 1.85
N GLY A 217 3.61 6.85 0.84
CA GLY A 217 2.32 6.19 0.99
C GLY A 217 2.44 4.76 1.51
N ASP A 218 3.38 3.98 0.94
CA ASP A 218 3.65 2.61 1.37
C ASP A 218 4.17 2.55 2.81
N THR A 219 5.02 3.51 3.21
CA THR A 219 5.54 3.63 4.57
C THR A 219 4.44 3.97 5.55
N PHE A 220 3.56 4.91 5.21
CA PHE A 220 2.37 5.24 6.00
C PHE A 220 1.47 4.01 6.16
N CYS A 221 1.12 3.35 5.07
CA CYS A 221 0.29 2.16 5.08
C CYS A 221 0.90 1.07 5.96
N ALA A 222 2.16 0.71 5.76
CA ALA A 222 2.83 -0.32 6.55
C ALA A 222 2.93 0.03 8.04
N SER A 223 3.13 1.30 8.39
CA SER A 223 3.11 1.76 9.79
C SER A 223 1.74 1.57 10.43
N THR A 224 0.68 1.86 9.68
CA THR A 224 -0.70 1.57 10.09
C THR A 224 -0.95 0.08 10.29
N LEU A 225 -0.52 -0.75 9.33
CA LEU A 225 -0.67 -2.20 9.43
C LEU A 225 0.11 -2.79 10.61
N ASN A 226 1.29 -2.22 10.93
CA ASN A 226 2.02 -2.59 12.14
C ASN A 226 1.19 -2.33 13.39
N TYR A 227 0.55 -1.16 13.48
CA TYR A 227 -0.31 -0.83 14.62
C TYR A 227 -1.50 -1.81 14.74
N VAL A 228 -2.16 -2.09 13.62
CA VAL A 228 -3.27 -3.07 13.55
C VAL A 228 -2.83 -4.47 13.95
N LEU A 229 -1.60 -4.90 13.58
CA LEU A 229 -1.05 -6.19 14.01
C LEU A 229 -0.83 -6.27 15.53
N ASP A 230 -0.46 -5.16 16.16
CA ASP A 230 -0.19 -5.12 17.61
C ASP A 230 -1.47 -4.99 18.44
N HIS A 231 -2.45 -4.20 17.98
CA HIS A 231 -3.63 -3.81 18.76
C HIS A 231 -4.97 -4.40 18.25
N GLY A 232 -5.01 -4.92 17.01
CA GLY A 232 -6.25 -5.34 16.36
C GLY A 232 -7.08 -4.17 15.84
N LEU A 233 -8.34 -4.46 15.46
CA LEU A 233 -9.28 -3.48 14.92
C LEU A 233 -10.50 -3.22 15.82
N ASN A 234 -10.69 -4.00 16.90
CA ASN A 234 -11.99 -4.02 17.55
C ASN A 234 -12.24 -2.83 18.47
N ASP A 235 -11.28 -2.39 19.25
CA ASP A 235 -11.48 -1.43 20.33
C ASP A 235 -10.53 -0.23 20.26
N LEU A 236 -10.34 0.30 19.04
CA LEU A 236 -9.53 1.50 18.83
C LEU A 236 -10.21 2.72 19.44
N THR A 237 -9.43 3.50 20.20
CA THR A 237 -9.84 4.78 20.79
C THR A 237 -9.31 5.95 19.95
N GLU A 238 -9.77 7.18 20.24
CA GLU A 238 -9.22 8.38 19.59
C GLU A 238 -7.71 8.53 19.85
N GLU A 239 -7.25 8.17 21.07
CA GLU A 239 -5.84 8.20 21.44
C GLU A 239 -5.03 7.21 20.61
N ASN A 240 -5.53 5.98 20.46
CA ASN A 240 -4.92 4.96 19.62
C ASN A 240 -4.81 5.42 18.15
N LEU A 241 -5.88 6.01 17.61
CA LEU A 241 -5.88 6.53 16.24
C LEU A 241 -4.92 7.70 16.07
N LYS A 242 -4.82 8.57 17.10
CA LYS A 242 -3.88 9.68 17.08
C LYS A 242 -2.43 9.22 17.11
N GLU A 243 -2.12 8.24 17.96
CA GLU A 243 -0.80 7.61 18.03
C GLU A 243 -0.43 6.95 16.70
N LEU A 244 -1.33 6.14 16.14
CA LEU A 244 -1.18 5.49 14.83
C LEU A 244 -0.84 6.51 13.74
N LEU A 245 -1.68 7.56 13.58
CA LEU A 245 -1.48 8.57 12.55
C LEU A 245 -0.19 9.36 12.74
N THR A 246 0.15 9.70 13.99
CA THR A 246 1.38 10.44 14.31
C THR A 246 2.61 9.64 13.90
N PHE A 247 2.68 8.37 14.29
CA PHE A 247 3.78 7.49 13.90
C PHE A 247 3.84 7.28 12.38
N ALA A 248 2.71 7.03 11.74
CA ALA A 248 2.65 6.81 10.30
C ALA A 248 3.06 8.06 9.49
N ASN A 249 2.61 9.27 9.89
CA ASN A 249 3.01 10.53 9.27
C ASN A 249 4.52 10.80 9.45
N ALA A 250 5.07 10.55 10.64
CA ALA A 250 6.50 10.72 10.90
C ALA A 250 7.35 9.76 10.07
N ALA A 251 6.98 8.49 10.01
CA ALA A 251 7.66 7.49 9.19
C ALA A 251 7.61 7.83 7.70
N ALA A 252 6.43 8.22 7.20
CA ALA A 252 6.23 8.65 5.81
C ALA A 252 7.01 9.92 5.47
N SER A 253 7.20 10.82 6.43
CA SER A 253 8.03 12.00 6.27
C SER A 253 9.52 11.66 6.19
N LEU A 254 10.00 10.79 7.08
CA LEU A 254 11.43 10.41 7.12
C LEU A 254 11.91 9.77 5.81
N ILE A 255 11.12 8.90 5.19
CA ILE A 255 11.54 8.26 3.94
C ILE A 255 11.73 9.27 2.81
N THR A 256 11.01 10.39 2.81
CA THR A 256 11.14 11.41 1.75
C THR A 256 12.50 12.09 1.72
N THR A 257 13.28 12.00 2.80
CA THR A 257 14.65 12.54 2.90
C THR A 257 15.71 11.56 2.40
N ARG A 258 15.31 10.40 1.86
CA ARG A 258 16.20 9.31 1.43
C ARG A 258 15.93 8.95 -0.02
N LYS A 259 16.97 8.58 -0.78
CA LYS A 259 16.82 8.12 -2.15
C LYS A 259 16.50 6.63 -2.18
N GLY A 260 15.40 6.27 -2.84
CA GLY A 260 14.91 4.89 -2.96
C GLY A 260 13.76 4.60 -1.98
N ALA A 261 13.28 3.35 -1.96
CA ALA A 261 12.16 2.92 -1.13
C ALA A 261 12.53 1.71 -0.25
N LEU A 262 12.65 0.52 -0.83
CA LEU A 262 12.69 -0.75 -0.10
C LEU A 262 13.79 -0.82 0.98
N ARG A 263 15.03 -0.38 0.64
CA ARG A 263 16.21 -0.47 1.52
C ARG A 263 16.35 0.66 2.52
N VAL A 264 15.64 1.76 2.32
CA VAL A 264 15.81 3.01 3.08
C VAL A 264 14.66 3.32 4.03
N MET A 265 13.73 2.39 4.19
CA MET A 265 12.65 2.49 5.16
C MET A 265 13.20 2.74 6.57
N PRO A 266 12.64 3.69 7.35
CA PRO A 266 13.13 3.99 8.68
C PRO A 266 12.89 2.83 9.67
N THR A 267 13.72 2.77 10.70
CA THR A 267 13.49 1.89 11.85
C THR A 267 12.51 2.53 12.84
N ARG A 268 12.01 1.75 13.80
CA ARG A 268 11.16 2.27 14.88
C ARG A 268 11.86 3.39 15.66
N ASP A 269 13.10 3.14 16.08
CA ASP A 269 13.90 4.10 16.89
C ASP A 269 14.11 5.41 16.14
N GLU A 270 14.36 5.37 14.83
CA GLU A 270 14.50 6.57 13.99
C GLU A 270 13.19 7.38 13.96
N VAL A 271 12.04 6.71 13.84
CA VAL A 271 10.73 7.37 13.81
C VAL A 271 10.42 7.99 15.18
N GLU A 272 10.63 7.25 16.27
CA GLU A 272 10.38 7.72 17.63
C GLU A 272 11.28 8.90 18.01
N ALA A 273 12.58 8.80 17.70
CA ALA A 273 13.52 9.91 17.90
C ALA A 273 13.13 11.16 17.09
N PHE A 274 12.64 10.96 15.86
CA PHE A 274 12.16 12.06 15.03
C PHE A 274 10.92 12.72 15.62
N ILE A 275 9.95 11.95 16.10
CA ILE A 275 8.75 12.48 16.77
C ILE A 275 9.17 13.31 18.01
N GLU A 276 10.05 12.78 18.85
CA GLU A 276 10.54 13.50 20.04
C GLU A 276 11.24 14.81 19.70
N SER A 277 11.99 14.84 18.60
CA SER A 277 12.70 16.06 18.15
C SER A 277 11.76 17.20 17.69
N ARG A 278 10.47 16.88 17.50
CA ARG A 278 9.46 17.83 16.98
C ARG A 278 8.40 18.23 18.03
N LYS A 279 8.54 17.72 19.27
CA LYS A 279 7.75 18.18 20.44
C LYS A 279 8.33 19.49 20.98
#